data_470f572d346efdadaf1cf03064b012ec
#
_entry.id   470f572d346efdadaf1cf03064b012ec
#
_cell.length_a   1.000
_cell.length_b   1.000
_cell.length_c   1.000
_cell.angle_alpha   90.00
_cell.angle_beta   90.00
_cell.angle_gamma   90.00
#
_symmetry.space_group_name_H-M   'P 1'
#
loop_
_entity.id
_entity.type
_entity.pdbx_description
1 polymer ?
#
loop_
_entity_poly.entity_id
_entity_poly.type
_entity_poly.pdbx_seq_one_letter_code
_entity_poly.pdbx_strand_id
1 'polypeptide(L)'
;MVRPYRLGRRQSSVDRTSRAILAAARELVAEQRAASVSVRAIAERAGVSRLTVYQRFGSRGSLLASLGPPPRQHSGDDLREYLERSCAAWAENPALFRNLGGEDAHDAEAPRRIAERLATADRLRPGCSLKEAEDVIGVLGSFPVFDRLHRDGRRSAAAVGEILMRLASAILT
;
A
#
# COMPACT_ATOMS: atom_id res chain seq x y z
N MET A 1 -9.61 47.41 -1.27
CA MET A 1 -8.72 46.56 -0.47
C MET A 1 -9.42 45.23 -0.18
N VAL A 2 -9.09 44.16 -0.89
CA VAL A 2 -9.66 42.82 -0.68
C VAL A 2 -8.79 42.10 0.33
N ARG A 3 -9.38 41.69 1.48
CA ARG A 3 -8.66 40.90 2.51
C ARG A 3 -8.39 39.50 1.97
N PRO A 4 -7.16 38.95 2.00
CA PRO A 4 -6.89 37.58 1.65
C PRO A 4 -7.54 36.65 2.69
N TYR A 5 -8.52 35.89 2.25
CA TYR A 5 -9.29 34.96 3.06
C TYR A 5 -8.39 33.79 3.53
N ARG A 6 -8.38 33.51 4.85
CA ARG A 6 -7.54 32.51 5.53
C ARG A 6 -7.92 31.06 5.16
N LEU A 7 -7.54 30.60 3.98
CA LEU A 7 -7.68 29.20 3.56
C LEU A 7 -6.70 28.26 4.32
N GLY A 8 -5.53 28.75 4.71
CA GLY A 8 -4.47 27.91 5.31
C GLY A 8 -4.78 27.30 6.69
N ARG A 9 -5.56 27.97 7.56
CA ARG A 9 -5.89 27.43 8.90
C ARG A 9 -6.93 26.31 8.88
N ARG A 10 -7.86 26.32 7.93
CA ARG A 10 -8.83 25.24 7.76
C ARG A 10 -8.17 24.01 7.16
N GLN A 11 -7.31 24.19 6.16
CA GLN A 11 -6.56 23.09 5.53
C GLN A 11 -5.69 22.38 6.55
N SER A 12 -4.91 23.10 7.35
CA SER A 12 -4.03 22.52 8.38
C SER A 12 -4.79 21.80 9.50
N SER A 13 -5.99 22.27 9.85
CA SER A 13 -6.87 21.60 10.83
C SER A 13 -7.48 20.31 10.25
N VAL A 14 -7.85 20.32 8.97
CA VAL A 14 -8.34 19.17 8.21
C VAL A 14 -7.29 18.08 8.14
N ASP A 15 -6.06 18.43 7.80
CA ASP A 15 -4.93 17.51 7.67
C ASP A 15 -4.54 16.90 9.01
N ARG A 16 -4.62 17.66 10.09
CA ARG A 16 -4.36 17.18 11.45
C ARG A 16 -5.41 16.15 11.90
N THR A 17 -6.68 16.41 11.64
CA THR A 17 -7.77 15.49 11.98
C THR A 17 -7.64 14.19 11.19
N SER A 18 -7.37 14.25 9.90
CA SER A 18 -7.18 13.06 9.06
C SER A 18 -5.97 12.24 9.53
N ARG A 19 -4.87 12.88 9.87
CA ARG A 19 -3.69 12.21 10.43
C ARG A 19 -3.99 11.53 11.78
N ALA A 20 -4.74 12.18 12.66
CA ALA A 20 -5.13 11.59 13.94
C ALA A 20 -6.01 10.33 13.75
N ILE A 21 -6.96 10.37 12.82
CA ILE A 21 -7.82 9.22 12.49
C ILE A 21 -6.98 8.06 11.94
N LEU A 22 -6.05 8.33 11.00
CA LEU A 22 -5.18 7.31 10.43
C LEU A 22 -4.22 6.72 11.48
N ALA A 23 -3.67 7.52 12.38
CA ALA A 23 -2.83 7.05 13.48
C ALA A 23 -3.60 6.10 14.39
N ALA A 24 -4.80 6.51 14.86
CA ALA A 24 -5.67 5.68 15.69
C ALA A 24 -6.07 4.36 15.00
N ALA A 25 -6.36 4.42 13.70
CA ALA A 25 -6.71 3.22 12.94
C ALA A 25 -5.51 2.27 12.79
N ARG A 26 -4.28 2.80 12.56
CA ARG A 26 -3.05 1.99 12.50
C ARG A 26 -2.76 1.30 13.84
N GLU A 27 -2.90 2.00 14.95
CA GLU A 27 -2.72 1.43 16.30
C GLU A 27 -3.71 0.27 16.52
N LEU A 28 -5.00 0.48 16.24
CA LEU A 28 -6.01 -0.56 16.43
C LEU A 28 -5.79 -1.76 15.51
N VAL A 29 -5.41 -1.55 14.26
CA VAL A 29 -5.11 -2.65 13.32
C VAL A 29 -3.80 -3.35 13.69
N ALA A 30 -2.84 -2.69 14.34
CA ALA A 30 -1.66 -3.36 14.86
C ALA A 30 -1.97 -4.31 16.04
N GLU A 31 -2.99 -3.97 16.84
CA GLU A 31 -3.43 -4.75 18.00
C GLU A 31 -4.35 -5.94 17.61
N GLN A 32 -5.15 -5.82 16.55
CA GLN A 32 -6.17 -6.81 16.16
C GLN A 32 -6.43 -6.80 14.66
N ARG A 33 -7.08 -7.89 14.16
CA ARG A 33 -7.43 -7.96 12.74
C ARG A 33 -8.29 -6.78 12.30
N ALA A 34 -8.02 -6.23 11.13
CA ALA A 34 -8.78 -5.11 10.57
C ALA A 34 -10.30 -5.39 10.53
N ALA A 35 -10.72 -6.63 10.27
CA ALA A 35 -12.13 -7.02 10.29
C ALA A 35 -12.83 -6.70 11.63
N SER A 36 -12.11 -6.76 12.74
CA SER A 36 -12.64 -6.50 14.10
C SER A 36 -12.59 -5.01 14.48
N VAL A 37 -11.89 -4.17 13.71
CA VAL A 37 -11.77 -2.73 14.01
C VAL A 37 -13.02 -1.99 13.52
N SER A 38 -13.78 -1.40 14.44
CA SER A 38 -14.96 -0.61 14.08
C SER A 38 -14.64 0.87 13.89
N VAL A 39 -15.44 1.57 13.06
CA VAL A 39 -15.35 3.04 12.92
C VAL A 39 -15.58 3.74 14.26
N ARG A 40 -16.39 3.15 15.14
CA ARG A 40 -16.63 3.66 16.49
C ARG A 40 -15.33 3.65 17.30
N ALA A 41 -14.62 2.53 17.35
CA ALA A 41 -13.36 2.41 18.08
C ALA A 41 -12.30 3.38 17.55
N ILE A 42 -12.22 3.53 16.21
CA ILE A 42 -11.31 4.49 15.60
C ILE A 42 -11.66 5.93 15.99
N ALA A 43 -12.93 6.31 15.94
CA ALA A 43 -13.39 7.63 16.29
C ALA A 43 -13.10 7.97 17.77
N GLU A 44 -13.38 7.02 18.68
CA GLU A 44 -13.10 7.14 20.12
C GLU A 44 -11.59 7.31 20.38
N ARG A 45 -10.76 6.49 19.76
CA ARG A 45 -9.29 6.56 19.88
C ARG A 45 -8.71 7.86 19.31
N ALA A 46 -9.29 8.36 18.20
CA ALA A 46 -8.87 9.62 17.55
C ALA A 46 -9.42 10.88 18.22
N GLY A 47 -10.34 10.75 19.20
CA GLY A 47 -10.99 11.89 19.86
C GLY A 47 -11.92 12.66 18.91
N VAL A 48 -12.58 11.99 17.95
CA VAL A 48 -13.49 12.61 16.98
C VAL A 48 -14.84 11.90 16.95
N SER A 49 -15.84 12.52 16.27
CA SER A 49 -17.12 11.86 16.04
C SER A 49 -17.02 10.84 14.89
N ARG A 50 -17.89 9.80 14.91
CA ARG A 50 -18.05 8.88 13.77
C ARG A 50 -18.39 9.62 12.48
N LEU A 51 -19.23 10.66 12.57
CA LEU A 51 -19.58 11.49 11.43
C LEU A 51 -18.33 12.15 10.81
N THR A 52 -17.42 12.63 11.65
CA THR A 52 -16.15 13.20 11.19
C THR A 52 -15.32 12.16 10.42
N VAL A 53 -15.28 10.92 10.89
CA VAL A 53 -14.58 9.84 10.18
C VAL A 53 -15.19 9.60 8.80
N TYR A 54 -16.52 9.47 8.73
CA TYR A 54 -17.21 9.28 7.44
C TYR A 54 -17.07 10.47 6.49
N GLN A 55 -17.12 11.69 7.01
CA GLN A 55 -16.90 12.90 6.20
C GLN A 55 -15.49 12.97 5.59
N ARG A 56 -14.48 12.37 6.25
CA ARG A 56 -13.09 12.38 5.79
C ARG A 56 -12.75 11.23 4.83
N PHE A 57 -13.28 10.06 5.08
CA PHE A 57 -12.88 8.84 4.39
C PHE A 57 -13.99 8.16 3.61
N GLY A 58 -15.22 8.64 3.72
CA GLY A 58 -16.40 8.12 3.03
C GLY A 58 -16.88 6.79 3.61
N SER A 59 -16.02 5.79 3.69
CA SER A 59 -16.36 4.46 4.20
C SER A 59 -15.26 3.90 5.11
N ARG A 60 -15.60 2.83 5.85
CA ARG A 60 -14.62 2.05 6.62
C ARG A 60 -13.57 1.42 5.69
N GLY A 61 -14.00 0.88 4.54
CA GLY A 61 -13.10 0.27 3.57
C GLY A 61 -12.09 1.29 3.03
N SER A 62 -12.56 2.48 2.62
CA SER A 62 -11.67 3.56 2.15
C SER A 62 -10.70 4.03 3.23
N LEU A 63 -11.13 4.07 4.50
CA LEU A 63 -10.25 4.39 5.62
C LEU A 63 -9.15 3.33 5.78
N LEU A 64 -9.51 2.05 5.79
CA LEU A 64 -8.54 0.95 5.92
C LEU A 64 -7.59 0.90 4.72
N ALA A 65 -8.07 1.10 3.51
CA ALA A 65 -7.25 1.23 2.32
C ALA A 65 -6.22 2.38 2.42
N SER A 66 -6.58 3.46 3.14
CA SER A 66 -5.67 4.59 3.39
C SER A 66 -4.60 4.30 4.46
N LEU A 67 -4.63 3.15 5.13
CA LEU A 67 -3.60 2.78 6.12
C LEU A 67 -2.32 2.25 5.47
N GLY A 68 -2.43 1.70 4.26
CA GLY A 68 -1.28 1.33 3.45
C GLY A 68 -0.39 2.52 3.12
N PRO A 69 0.79 2.29 2.55
CA PRO A 69 1.57 3.39 1.99
C PRO A 69 0.67 4.15 1.01
N PRO A 70 0.72 5.50 1.01
CA PRO A 70 -0.06 6.26 0.05
C PRO A 70 0.24 5.73 -1.34
N PRO A 71 -0.76 5.66 -2.25
CA PRO A 71 -0.51 5.36 -3.65
C PRO A 71 0.53 6.38 -4.11
N ARG A 72 1.78 5.95 -4.13
CA ARG A 72 2.87 6.83 -4.53
C ARG A 72 2.68 7.02 -6.00
N GLN A 73 2.60 8.27 -6.44
CA GLN A 73 2.73 8.58 -7.85
C GLN A 73 4.05 7.97 -8.30
N HIS A 74 3.95 6.80 -8.91
CA HIS A 74 5.12 6.09 -9.42
C HIS A 74 5.60 6.87 -10.62
N SER A 75 6.67 7.63 -10.46
CA SER A 75 7.39 8.25 -11.57
C SER A 75 8.16 7.22 -12.41
N GLY A 76 8.08 5.94 -12.06
CA GLY A 76 8.74 4.86 -12.77
C GLY A 76 7.92 3.57 -12.68
N ASP A 77 7.45 3.07 -13.84
CA ASP A 77 6.89 1.72 -13.96
C ASP A 77 8.05 0.70 -14.09
N ASP A 78 9.11 0.87 -13.31
CA ASP A 78 10.23 -0.05 -13.26
C ASP A 78 9.96 -1.17 -12.26
N LEU A 79 10.10 -2.42 -12.72
CA LEU A 79 9.81 -3.60 -11.93
C LEU A 79 10.69 -3.69 -10.67
N ARG A 80 11.98 -3.37 -10.79
CA ARG A 80 12.90 -3.40 -9.65
C ARG A 80 12.48 -2.39 -8.60
N GLU A 81 12.24 -1.15 -9.01
CA GLU A 81 11.82 -0.08 -8.12
C GLU A 81 10.51 -0.40 -7.42
N TYR A 82 9.55 -0.98 -8.15
CA TYR A 82 8.27 -1.43 -7.59
C TYR A 82 8.45 -2.47 -6.49
N LEU A 83 9.23 -3.53 -6.72
CA LEU A 83 9.46 -4.60 -5.76
C LEU A 83 10.25 -4.11 -4.53
N GLU A 84 11.32 -3.33 -4.72
CA GLU A 84 12.14 -2.80 -3.63
C GLU A 84 11.33 -1.87 -2.71
N ARG A 85 10.56 -0.96 -3.28
CA ARG A 85 9.71 -0.03 -2.52
C ARG A 85 8.59 -0.75 -1.78
N SER A 86 7.98 -1.74 -2.41
CA SER A 86 6.96 -2.56 -1.75
C SER A 86 7.53 -3.28 -0.54
N CYS A 87 8.67 -3.95 -0.70
CA CYS A 87 9.35 -4.64 0.40
C CYS A 87 9.75 -3.68 1.53
N ALA A 88 10.27 -2.50 1.22
CA ALA A 88 10.64 -1.49 2.20
C ALA A 88 9.42 -1.00 2.99
N ALA A 89 8.32 -0.69 2.29
CA ALA A 89 7.09 -0.23 2.92
C ALA A 89 6.47 -1.28 3.86
N TRP A 90 6.46 -2.54 3.45
CA TRP A 90 5.94 -3.63 4.29
C TRP A 90 6.83 -3.91 5.51
N ALA A 91 8.13 -3.73 5.38
CA ALA A 91 9.08 -3.93 6.48
C ALA A 91 8.97 -2.85 7.57
N GLU A 92 8.43 -1.66 7.27
CA GLU A 92 8.20 -0.61 8.26
C GLU A 92 7.19 -1.06 9.34
N ASN A 93 6.14 -1.78 8.96
CA ASN A 93 5.13 -2.29 9.89
C ASN A 93 4.48 -3.59 9.40
N PRO A 94 5.17 -4.74 9.45
CA PRO A 94 4.63 -6.01 8.95
C PRO A 94 3.36 -6.46 9.69
N ALA A 95 3.23 -6.10 10.97
CA ALA A 95 2.04 -6.45 11.78
C ALA A 95 0.78 -5.78 11.23
N LEU A 96 0.87 -4.52 10.82
CA LEU A 96 -0.23 -3.80 10.19
C LEU A 96 -0.73 -4.57 8.95
N PHE A 97 0.16 -4.95 8.03
CA PHE A 97 -0.22 -5.61 6.79
C PHE A 97 -0.77 -7.03 7.00
N ARG A 98 -0.25 -7.79 7.98
CA ARG A 98 -0.85 -9.09 8.37
C ARG A 98 -2.29 -8.95 8.83
N ASN A 99 -2.57 -7.89 9.59
CA ASN A 99 -3.88 -7.65 10.17
C ASN A 99 -4.87 -7.01 9.18
N LEU A 100 -4.40 -6.34 8.13
CA LEU A 100 -5.24 -5.84 7.03
C LEU A 100 -5.86 -6.98 6.19
N GLY A 101 -5.30 -8.18 6.25
CA GLY A 101 -5.93 -9.37 5.67
C GLY A 101 -5.95 -9.41 4.15
N GLY A 102 -5.00 -8.77 3.48
CA GLY A 102 -4.92 -8.74 2.01
C GLY A 102 -5.76 -7.65 1.35
N GLU A 103 -6.46 -6.81 2.11
CA GLU A 103 -6.97 -5.52 1.63
C GLU A 103 -5.78 -4.54 1.50
N ASP A 104 -4.73 -4.98 0.80
CA ASP A 104 -3.57 -4.16 0.56
C ASP A 104 -4.01 -2.94 -0.26
N ALA A 105 -3.79 -1.75 0.30
CA ALA A 105 -3.85 -0.49 -0.43
C ALA A 105 -2.66 -0.40 -1.41
N HIS A 106 -2.41 -1.51 -2.10
CA HIS A 106 -1.40 -1.61 -3.14
C HIS A 106 -1.97 -0.94 -4.38
N ASP A 107 -1.14 -0.31 -5.15
CA ASP A 107 -1.52 0.19 -6.46
C ASP A 107 -1.91 -1.03 -7.33
N ALA A 108 -3.21 -1.35 -7.34
CA ALA A 108 -3.73 -2.51 -8.07
C ALA A 108 -3.46 -2.44 -9.58
N GLU A 109 -3.19 -1.25 -10.11
CA GLU A 109 -2.88 -1.03 -11.51
C GLU A 109 -1.37 -1.13 -11.84
N ALA A 110 -0.51 -1.12 -10.82
CA ALA A 110 0.94 -1.16 -11.05
C ALA A 110 1.40 -2.42 -11.79
N PRO A 111 0.94 -3.64 -11.45
CA PRO A 111 1.34 -4.84 -12.17
C PRO A 111 1.04 -4.76 -13.67
N ARG A 112 -0.14 -4.25 -14.02
CA ARG A 112 -0.56 -4.06 -15.41
C ARG A 112 0.32 -3.05 -16.14
N ARG A 113 0.53 -1.86 -15.56
CA ARG A 113 1.37 -0.82 -16.17
C ARG A 113 2.81 -1.29 -16.41
N ILE A 114 3.37 -2.01 -15.44
CA ILE A 114 4.73 -2.57 -15.55
C ILE A 114 4.77 -3.64 -16.66
N ALA A 115 3.79 -4.54 -16.73
CA ALA A 115 3.71 -5.56 -17.77
C ALA A 115 3.57 -4.93 -19.17
N GLU A 116 2.71 -3.92 -19.34
CA GLU A 116 2.55 -3.17 -20.61
C GLU A 116 3.88 -2.51 -21.02
N ARG A 117 4.63 -1.94 -20.07
CA ARG A 117 5.93 -1.35 -20.35
C ARG A 117 6.98 -2.38 -20.76
N LEU A 118 7.04 -3.53 -20.10
CA LEU A 118 7.94 -4.62 -20.48
C LEU A 118 7.62 -5.13 -21.89
N ALA A 119 6.34 -5.30 -22.22
CA ALA A 119 5.89 -5.71 -23.54
C ALA A 119 6.26 -4.68 -24.62
N THR A 120 6.01 -3.39 -24.36
CA THR A 120 6.34 -2.29 -25.29
C THR A 120 7.84 -2.18 -25.54
N ALA A 121 8.66 -2.51 -24.55
CA ALA A 121 10.12 -2.51 -24.66
C ALA A 121 10.70 -3.82 -25.25
N ASP A 122 9.85 -4.75 -25.68
CA ASP A 122 10.23 -6.09 -26.18
C ASP A 122 11.11 -6.87 -25.17
N ARG A 123 10.79 -6.72 -23.87
CA ARG A 123 11.54 -7.32 -22.76
C ARG A 123 10.84 -8.51 -22.13
N LEU A 124 9.66 -8.89 -22.60
CA LEU A 124 9.01 -10.11 -22.16
C LEU A 124 9.63 -11.33 -22.86
N ARG A 125 9.81 -12.38 -22.07
CA ARG A 125 10.28 -13.67 -22.60
C ARG A 125 9.35 -14.15 -23.73
N PRO A 126 9.89 -14.73 -24.82
CA PRO A 126 9.07 -15.33 -25.86
C PRO A 126 8.08 -16.34 -25.29
N GLY A 127 6.80 -16.16 -25.61
CA GLY A 127 5.71 -16.99 -25.11
C GLY A 127 5.04 -16.49 -23.82
N CYS A 128 5.60 -15.51 -23.10
CA CYS A 128 4.95 -14.88 -21.97
C CYS A 128 3.89 -13.88 -22.45
N SER A 129 2.64 -14.12 -22.13
CA SER A 129 1.54 -13.19 -22.45
C SER A 129 1.54 -11.98 -21.52
N LEU A 130 0.93 -10.87 -21.97
CA LEU A 130 0.77 -9.68 -21.13
C LEU A 130 0.02 -9.99 -19.83
N LYS A 131 -1.02 -10.84 -19.90
CA LYS A 131 -1.80 -11.22 -18.71
C LYS A 131 -0.98 -12.07 -17.74
N GLU A 132 -0.18 -12.98 -18.25
CA GLU A 132 0.73 -13.77 -17.43
C GLU A 132 1.77 -12.89 -16.73
N ALA A 133 2.34 -11.92 -17.44
CA ALA A 133 3.26 -10.95 -16.86
C ALA A 133 2.60 -10.13 -15.74
N GLU A 134 1.37 -9.63 -15.96
CA GLU A 134 0.58 -8.92 -14.97
C GLU A 134 0.36 -9.79 -13.71
N ASP A 135 -0.07 -11.04 -13.88
CA ASP A 135 -0.35 -11.97 -12.79
C ASP A 135 0.93 -12.29 -12.00
N VAL A 136 2.05 -12.56 -12.67
CA VAL A 136 3.35 -12.83 -12.02
C VAL A 136 3.83 -11.62 -11.23
N ILE A 137 3.77 -10.42 -11.81
CA ILE A 137 4.17 -9.18 -11.12
C ILE A 137 3.26 -8.95 -9.90
N GLY A 138 1.95 -9.18 -10.04
CA GLY A 138 0.99 -9.05 -8.93
C GLY A 138 1.27 -10.03 -7.78
N VAL A 139 1.58 -11.28 -8.10
CA VAL A 139 1.94 -12.29 -7.08
C VAL A 139 3.24 -11.92 -6.38
N LEU A 140 4.31 -11.62 -7.14
CA LEU A 140 5.61 -11.27 -6.57
C LEU A 140 5.56 -9.96 -5.78
N GLY A 141 4.74 -9.00 -6.23
CA GLY A 141 4.50 -7.73 -5.56
C GLY A 141 3.46 -7.78 -4.44
N SER A 142 3.14 -8.94 -3.87
CA SER A 142 2.13 -9.08 -2.83
C SER A 142 2.73 -9.24 -1.43
N PHE A 143 2.03 -8.69 -0.41
CA PHE A 143 2.47 -8.80 0.98
C PHE A 143 2.63 -10.25 1.49
N PRO A 144 1.74 -11.21 1.16
CA PRO A 144 1.92 -12.60 1.60
C PRO A 144 3.24 -13.24 1.15
N VAL A 145 3.68 -12.96 -0.07
CA VAL A 145 4.96 -13.46 -0.59
C VAL A 145 6.13 -12.80 0.14
N PHE A 146 6.07 -11.48 0.33
CA PHE A 146 7.05 -10.76 1.13
C PHE A 146 7.12 -11.31 2.56
N ASP A 147 5.99 -11.42 3.27
CA ASP A 147 5.95 -11.82 4.68
C ASP A 147 6.53 -13.21 4.89
N ARG A 148 6.23 -14.15 3.98
CA ARG A 148 6.80 -15.49 4.01
C ARG A 148 8.32 -15.48 3.90
N LEU A 149 8.89 -14.73 2.96
CA LEU A 149 10.33 -14.64 2.76
C LEU A 149 11.02 -13.85 3.87
N HIS A 150 10.39 -12.79 4.36
CA HIS A 150 10.93 -11.90 5.38
C HIS A 150 10.90 -12.57 6.76
N ARG A 151 9.73 -13.04 7.20
CA ARG A 151 9.55 -13.63 8.52
C ARG A 151 10.11 -15.05 8.60
N ASP A 152 9.61 -15.96 7.76
CA ASP A 152 9.96 -17.38 7.84
C ASP A 152 11.40 -17.61 7.36
N GLY A 153 11.82 -16.84 6.36
CA GLY A 153 13.19 -16.85 5.84
C GLY A 153 14.18 -16.03 6.64
N ARG A 154 13.73 -15.23 7.63
CA ARG A 154 14.57 -14.30 8.44
C ARG A 154 15.46 -13.41 7.58
N ARG A 155 14.89 -12.85 6.49
CA ARG A 155 15.62 -12.02 5.53
C ARG A 155 15.30 -10.54 5.73
N SER A 156 16.25 -9.67 5.41
CA SER A 156 15.99 -8.23 5.33
C SER A 156 15.08 -7.91 4.14
N ALA A 157 14.41 -6.75 4.16
CA ALA A 157 13.58 -6.28 3.05
C ALA A 157 14.36 -6.23 1.73
N ALA A 158 15.60 -5.74 1.75
CA ALA A 158 16.47 -5.69 0.59
C ALA A 158 16.78 -7.09 0.03
N ALA A 159 17.09 -8.06 0.91
CA ALA A 159 17.34 -9.44 0.49
C ALA A 159 16.10 -10.09 -0.12
N VAL A 160 14.91 -9.77 0.40
CA VAL A 160 13.65 -10.23 -0.21
C VAL A 160 13.47 -9.60 -1.58
N GLY A 161 13.66 -8.30 -1.73
CA GLY A 161 13.58 -7.60 -3.02
C GLY A 161 14.48 -8.22 -4.09
N GLU A 162 15.73 -8.56 -3.74
CA GLU A 162 16.65 -9.24 -4.65
C GLU A 162 16.18 -10.65 -5.05
N ILE A 163 15.57 -11.40 -4.13
CA ILE A 163 14.99 -12.71 -4.45
C ILE A 163 13.82 -12.56 -5.42
N LEU A 164 12.91 -11.64 -5.14
CA LEU A 164 11.75 -11.37 -5.97
C LEU A 164 12.17 -10.91 -7.38
N MET A 165 13.20 -10.05 -7.47
CA MET A 165 13.72 -9.60 -8.75
C MET A 165 14.34 -10.73 -9.57
N ARG A 166 15.08 -11.65 -8.93
CA ARG A 166 15.62 -12.84 -9.61
C ARG A 166 14.53 -13.76 -10.11
N LEU A 167 13.46 -13.97 -9.32
CA LEU A 167 12.31 -14.77 -9.74
C LEU A 167 11.59 -14.11 -10.92
N ALA A 168 11.34 -12.81 -10.83
CA ALA A 168 10.73 -12.05 -11.91
C ALA A 168 11.55 -12.15 -13.21
N SER A 169 12.87 -11.95 -13.13
CA SER A 169 13.74 -12.07 -14.32
C SER A 169 13.76 -13.47 -14.88
N ALA A 170 13.70 -14.51 -14.07
CA ALA A 170 13.67 -15.89 -14.55
C ALA A 170 12.37 -16.27 -15.29
N ILE A 171 11.26 -15.62 -14.95
CA ILE A 171 9.93 -15.93 -15.52
C ILE A 171 9.59 -14.97 -16.67
N LEU A 172 9.86 -13.67 -16.49
CA LEU A 172 9.36 -12.61 -17.38
C LEU A 172 10.37 -12.19 -18.46
N THR A 173 11.65 -12.20 -18.15
CA THR A 173 12.73 -11.70 -19.02
C THR A 173 13.82 -12.77 -19.17
#